data_6beaea3300dded6393786895ee097c16
#
_entry.id   6beaea3300dded6393786895ee097c16
#
_cell.length_a   1.000
_cell.length_b   1.000
_cell.length_c   1.000
_cell.angle_alpha   90.00
_cell.angle_beta   90.00
_cell.angle_gamma   90.00
#
_symmetry.space_group_name_H-M   'P 1'
#
loop_
_entity.id
_entity.type
_entity.pdbx_description
1 polymer ?
#
loop_
_entity_poly.entity_id
_entity_poly.type
_entity_poly.pdbx_seq_one_letter_code
_entity_poly.pdbx_strand_id
1 'polypeptide(L)'
;MKKYCFAVLWTLLIAGTPPAAIHHYLYVAEPGVRNYLQYGGHGLLVFDMDNDFKFVKRIATGGLDDKGQPSNVKGVAVSLFTHCIYISTIQSLLCLDLETEKLVWEKKFENGCDRMSVSPDGKTIYLPSFEGDDWKVLDARTGDVLHKIVTHSGSHNTLYGPDGKKVYLEGLHSNYLTVVQTSDYSVSRTGPFFNHIRPFTIDSRQERCYVNCDSLLGFEVGDLHTGRMINHVDVKGFQPGPVKRHGCPSHGIALTPDEREIWLADGFNEALHVFALTATGIRQTGTIKLSDQPGWITFSIDGKYAMPSTGDMIDAKTKKVVATLQDETGAHVQSEKIVEILFDGQKPVRAGDQFGIGRRGSFLK
;
A
#
# COMPACT_ATOMS: atom_id res chain seq x y z
N MET A 1 -34.52 6.09 75.90
CA MET A 1 -34.67 6.64 74.55
C MET A 1 -33.34 6.44 73.78
N LYS A 2 -33.26 5.42 72.93
CA LYS A 2 -32.07 5.13 72.13
C LYS A 2 -32.22 5.85 70.76
N LYS A 3 -31.28 6.77 70.41
CA LYS A 3 -31.23 7.46 69.17
C LYS A 3 -30.44 6.59 68.19
N TYR A 4 -31.06 6.14 67.08
CA TYR A 4 -30.39 5.49 65.96
C TYR A 4 -29.97 6.57 64.92
N CYS A 5 -28.65 6.72 64.69
CA CYS A 5 -28.12 7.48 63.53
C CYS A 5 -28.08 6.58 62.32
N PHE A 6 -28.84 6.94 61.29
CA PHE A 6 -28.72 6.31 59.95
C PHE A 6 -27.63 7.06 59.20
N ALA A 7 -26.53 6.36 58.87
CA ALA A 7 -25.52 6.84 57.96
C ALA A 7 -25.95 6.46 56.51
N VAL A 8 -26.24 7.46 55.70
CA VAL A 8 -26.49 7.27 54.24
C VAL A 8 -25.15 7.24 53.55
N LEU A 9 -24.80 6.05 53.02
CA LEU A 9 -23.61 5.84 52.22
C LEU A 9 -23.94 6.26 50.77
N TRP A 10 -23.39 7.38 50.31
CA TRP A 10 -23.44 7.76 48.88
C TRP A 10 -22.37 6.99 48.13
N THR A 11 -22.77 5.99 47.34
CA THR A 11 -21.90 5.34 46.35
C THR A 11 -21.80 6.24 45.14
N LEU A 12 -20.63 6.88 44.94
CA LEU A 12 -20.28 7.51 43.67
C LEU A 12 -20.08 6.42 42.60
N LEU A 13 -21.03 6.30 41.69
CA LEU A 13 -20.85 5.59 40.44
C LEU A 13 -19.89 6.44 39.58
N ILE A 14 -18.63 6.03 39.50
CA ILE A 14 -17.69 6.54 38.50
C ILE A 14 -18.15 5.91 37.16
N ALA A 15 -18.92 6.64 36.37
CA ALA A 15 -19.19 6.29 35.00
C ALA A 15 -17.84 6.37 34.26
N GLY A 16 -17.24 5.23 34.00
CA GLY A 16 -16.08 5.15 33.10
C GLY A 16 -16.50 5.70 31.74
N THR A 17 -15.71 6.62 31.21
CA THR A 17 -15.87 7.06 29.78
C THR A 17 -15.83 5.80 28.92
N PRO A 18 -16.80 5.60 28.00
CA PRO A 18 -16.73 4.51 27.07
C PRO A 18 -15.40 4.60 26.31
N PRO A 19 -14.76 3.46 25.96
CA PRO A 19 -13.55 3.50 25.14
C PRO A 19 -13.86 4.30 23.87
N ALA A 20 -12.93 5.17 23.49
CA ALA A 20 -13.08 5.94 22.27
C ALA A 20 -13.25 4.96 21.10
N ALA A 21 -14.20 5.25 20.23
CA ALA A 21 -14.41 4.41 19.05
C ALA A 21 -13.18 4.52 18.13
N ILE A 22 -12.70 3.39 17.66
CA ILE A 22 -11.64 3.37 16.64
C ILE A 22 -12.23 3.94 15.34
N HIS A 23 -11.56 4.93 14.78
CA HIS A 23 -11.91 5.55 13.50
C HIS A 23 -10.96 5.12 12.39
N HIS A 24 -11.53 4.86 11.22
CA HIS A 24 -10.82 4.43 10.01
C HIS A 24 -10.71 5.58 9.02
N TYR A 25 -9.49 6.05 8.77
CA TYR A 25 -9.23 7.09 7.78
C TYR A 25 -8.38 6.56 6.63
N LEU A 26 -8.78 6.92 5.41
CA LEU A 26 -8.02 6.64 4.20
C LEU A 26 -7.21 7.87 3.83
N TYR A 27 -5.91 7.70 3.73
CA TYR A 27 -4.98 8.72 3.28
C TYR A 27 -4.58 8.46 1.83
N VAL A 28 -4.78 9.45 0.99
CA VAL A 28 -4.57 9.37 -0.47
C VAL A 28 -3.58 10.46 -0.87
N ALA A 29 -2.39 10.05 -1.31
CA ALA A 29 -1.33 10.98 -1.70
C ALA A 29 -1.44 11.35 -3.18
N GLU A 30 -1.42 12.66 -3.48
CA GLU A 30 -1.63 13.23 -4.81
C GLU A 30 -0.49 14.18 -5.23
N PRO A 31 -0.19 14.23 -6.58
CA PRO A 31 -0.75 13.43 -7.68
C PRO A 31 -0.26 11.99 -7.64
N GLY A 32 -1.19 11.05 -7.53
CA GLY A 32 -0.92 9.63 -7.30
C GLY A 32 -1.00 8.76 -8.55
N VAL A 33 -1.46 9.28 -9.67
CA VAL A 33 -1.41 8.68 -11.00
C VAL A 33 -0.58 9.58 -11.90
N ARG A 34 0.69 9.22 -12.15
CA ARG A 34 1.60 10.11 -12.83
C ARG A 34 1.62 11.49 -12.12
N ASN A 35 1.77 12.56 -12.87
CA ASN A 35 1.61 13.95 -12.38
C ASN A 35 0.27 14.57 -12.83
N TYR A 36 -0.76 13.74 -12.92
CA TYR A 36 -2.09 14.17 -13.40
C TYR A 36 -2.88 14.86 -12.28
N LEU A 37 -2.88 16.18 -12.28
CA LEU A 37 -3.55 16.99 -11.25
C LEU A 37 -5.08 16.93 -11.30
N GLN A 38 -5.67 16.52 -12.42
CA GLN A 38 -7.12 16.41 -12.56
C GLN A 38 -7.75 15.30 -11.70
N TYR A 39 -6.97 14.42 -11.09
CA TYR A 39 -7.46 13.29 -10.30
C TYR A 39 -7.40 13.48 -8.78
N GLY A 40 -7.27 14.70 -8.31
CA GLY A 40 -7.22 14.97 -6.87
C GLY A 40 -6.25 16.11 -6.51
N GLY A 41 -5.63 16.73 -7.50
CA GLY A 41 -4.76 17.90 -7.30
C GLY A 41 -3.40 17.52 -6.70
N HIS A 42 -3.03 18.21 -5.60
CA HIS A 42 -1.77 18.03 -4.89
C HIS A 42 -1.99 18.05 -3.38
N GLY A 43 -1.31 17.17 -2.68
CA GLY A 43 -1.35 17.07 -1.22
C GLY A 43 -1.73 15.67 -0.74
N LEU A 44 -2.05 15.54 0.52
CA LEU A 44 -2.52 14.32 1.15
C LEU A 44 -4.00 14.49 1.51
N LEU A 45 -4.87 13.78 0.81
CA LEU A 45 -6.31 13.83 1.03
C LEU A 45 -6.68 12.79 2.08
N VAL A 46 -7.62 13.15 2.97
CA VAL A 46 -8.11 12.28 4.04
C VAL A 46 -9.59 12.04 3.85
N PHE A 47 -10.00 10.78 3.88
CA PHE A 47 -11.40 10.34 3.76
C PHE A 47 -11.80 9.54 4.99
N ASP A 48 -13.03 9.72 5.45
CA ASP A 48 -13.63 8.98 6.56
C ASP A 48 -14.29 7.69 6.05
N MET A 49 -13.64 6.55 6.29
CA MET A 49 -14.12 5.24 5.85
C MET A 49 -15.37 4.78 6.62
N ASP A 50 -15.57 5.27 7.84
CA ASP A 50 -16.73 4.95 8.67
C ASP A 50 -17.98 5.77 8.28
N ASN A 51 -17.79 6.79 7.44
CA ASN A 51 -18.84 7.68 6.95
C ASN A 51 -18.85 7.75 5.41
N ASP A 52 -19.05 6.60 4.77
CA ASP A 52 -19.19 6.46 3.32
C ASP A 52 -18.04 7.08 2.50
N PHE A 53 -16.81 7.03 3.02
CA PHE A 53 -15.61 7.59 2.39
C PHE A 53 -15.71 9.09 2.08
N LYS A 54 -16.41 9.85 2.92
CA LYS A 54 -16.52 11.30 2.76
C LYS A 54 -15.16 11.97 2.92
N PHE A 55 -14.92 12.95 2.06
CA PHE A 55 -13.77 13.82 2.17
C PHE A 55 -13.80 14.57 3.52
N VAL A 56 -12.67 14.53 4.23
CA VAL A 56 -12.49 15.20 5.54
C VAL A 56 -11.67 16.45 5.37
N LYS A 57 -10.48 16.32 4.75
CA LYS A 57 -9.53 17.43 4.60
C LYS A 57 -8.45 17.12 3.57
N ARG A 58 -7.76 18.18 3.18
CA ARG A 58 -6.50 18.13 2.42
C ARG A 58 -5.37 18.65 3.29
N ILE A 59 -4.32 17.87 3.46
CA ILE A 59 -3.08 18.25 4.14
C ILE A 59 -2.12 18.75 3.06
N ALA A 60 -1.59 19.95 3.22
CA ALA A 60 -0.58 20.48 2.31
C ALA A 60 0.73 19.70 2.47
N THR A 61 1.34 19.30 1.36
CA THR A 61 2.61 18.58 1.32
C THR A 61 3.67 19.35 0.54
N GLY A 62 4.95 19.01 0.73
CA GLY A 62 6.04 19.37 -0.18
C GLY A 62 6.00 18.52 -1.46
N GLY A 63 7.16 18.12 -1.94
CA GLY A 63 7.26 17.27 -3.13
C GLY A 63 7.09 18.02 -4.42
N LEU A 64 7.61 19.25 -4.48
CA LEU A 64 7.63 20.05 -5.69
C LEU A 64 8.90 19.80 -6.49
N ASP A 65 8.80 19.90 -7.81
CA ASP A 65 9.94 19.86 -8.70
C ASP A 65 10.74 21.18 -8.66
N ASP A 66 11.82 21.27 -9.41
CA ASP A 66 12.68 22.46 -9.43
C ASP A 66 12.00 23.69 -10.06
N LYS A 67 10.82 23.53 -10.67
CA LYS A 67 9.99 24.61 -11.21
C LYS A 67 8.83 24.98 -10.27
N GLY A 68 8.78 24.38 -9.07
CA GLY A 68 7.70 24.58 -8.10
C GLY A 68 6.39 23.89 -8.50
N GLN A 69 6.41 22.93 -9.41
CA GLN A 69 5.22 22.16 -9.79
C GLN A 69 5.15 20.85 -8.98
N PRO A 70 3.93 20.36 -8.68
CA PRO A 70 3.77 19.08 -8.01
C PRO A 70 4.47 17.93 -8.74
N SER A 71 5.34 17.22 -8.04
CA SER A 71 6.05 16.05 -8.55
C SER A 71 5.18 14.81 -8.42
N ASN A 72 5.33 13.86 -9.35
CA ASN A 72 4.62 12.59 -9.30
C ASN A 72 4.93 11.84 -7.99
N VAL A 73 3.91 11.56 -7.20
CA VAL A 73 4.01 10.73 -6.00
C VAL A 73 4.17 9.26 -6.41
N LYS A 74 5.15 8.60 -5.82
CA LYS A 74 5.53 7.22 -6.16
C LYS A 74 5.14 6.20 -5.08
N GLY A 75 5.04 6.63 -3.82
CA GLY A 75 4.68 5.76 -2.71
C GLY A 75 4.19 6.52 -1.48
N VAL A 76 3.48 5.80 -0.61
CA VAL A 76 3.04 6.26 0.71
C VAL A 76 3.24 5.13 1.72
N ALA A 77 3.76 5.45 2.90
CA ALA A 77 3.92 4.48 3.99
C ALA A 77 3.83 5.16 5.35
N VAL A 78 3.51 4.40 6.39
CA VAL A 78 3.31 4.91 7.75
C VAL A 78 4.22 4.20 8.72
N SER A 79 4.80 4.93 9.66
CA SER A 79 5.46 4.39 10.82
C SER A 79 4.79 4.88 12.10
N LEU A 80 4.21 3.97 12.85
CA LEU A 80 3.68 4.27 14.19
C LEU A 80 4.79 4.53 15.22
N PHE A 81 6.01 4.05 14.97
CA PHE A 81 7.17 4.31 15.82
C PHE A 81 7.65 5.76 15.75
N THR A 82 7.67 6.35 14.55
CA THR A 82 8.04 7.75 14.34
C THR A 82 6.86 8.70 14.40
N HIS A 83 5.63 8.18 14.41
CA HIS A 83 4.37 8.91 14.27
C HIS A 83 4.29 9.69 12.95
N CYS A 84 4.89 9.15 11.89
CA CYS A 84 4.99 9.82 10.60
C CYS A 84 4.33 9.03 9.45
N ILE A 85 3.84 9.80 8.48
CA ILE A 85 3.55 9.32 7.14
C ILE A 85 4.65 9.79 6.19
N TYR A 86 5.15 8.87 5.37
CA TYR A 86 6.18 9.11 4.37
C TYR A 86 5.56 9.12 2.99
N ILE A 87 5.96 10.09 2.17
CA ILE A 87 5.52 10.22 0.79
C ILE A 87 6.76 10.32 -0.09
N SER A 88 6.97 9.36 -0.97
CA SER A 88 8.02 9.46 -1.99
C SER A 88 7.48 10.07 -3.27
N THR A 89 8.26 10.96 -3.86
CA THR A 89 8.06 11.46 -5.23
C THR A 89 9.17 10.95 -6.12
N ILE A 90 9.16 11.27 -7.41
CA ILE A 90 10.29 10.93 -8.30
C ILE A 90 11.61 11.63 -7.92
N GLN A 91 11.61 12.59 -6.99
CA GLN A 91 12.79 13.37 -6.61
C GLN A 91 13.14 13.29 -5.13
N SER A 92 12.14 13.22 -4.26
CA SER A 92 12.32 13.37 -2.82
C SER A 92 11.48 12.39 -2.02
N LEU A 93 11.87 12.21 -0.77
CA LEU A 93 11.08 11.57 0.28
C LEU A 93 10.70 12.61 1.32
N LEU A 94 9.42 12.68 1.62
CA LEU A 94 8.84 13.57 2.62
C LEU A 94 8.46 12.77 3.86
N CYS A 95 8.62 13.39 5.02
CA CYS A 95 8.15 12.88 6.31
C CYS A 95 7.21 13.91 6.91
N LEU A 96 5.94 13.55 7.08
CA LEU A 96 4.93 14.38 7.74
C LEU A 96 4.55 13.74 9.07
N ASP A 97 4.44 14.55 10.11
CA ASP A 97 3.94 14.14 11.41
C ASP A 97 2.42 13.90 11.35
N LEU A 98 1.95 12.75 11.83
CA LEU A 98 0.55 12.34 11.76
C LEU A 98 -0.39 13.10 12.70
N GLU A 99 0.14 13.67 13.80
CA GLU A 99 -0.67 14.38 14.80
C GLU A 99 -0.77 15.86 14.45
N THR A 100 0.37 16.47 14.09
CA THR A 100 0.44 17.91 13.76
C THR A 100 0.18 18.21 12.29
N GLU A 101 0.23 17.18 11.44
CA GLU A 101 0.07 17.25 9.97
C GLU A 101 1.10 18.16 9.28
N LYS A 102 2.24 18.37 9.94
CA LYS A 102 3.30 19.25 9.43
C LYS A 102 4.42 18.43 8.81
N LEU A 103 5.04 19.03 7.80
CA LEU A 103 6.29 18.51 7.23
C LEU A 103 7.40 18.57 8.29
N VAL A 104 7.96 17.41 8.64
CA VAL A 104 9.10 17.28 9.55
C VAL A 104 10.39 17.48 8.78
N TRP A 105 10.53 16.78 7.66
CA TRP A 105 11.65 16.93 6.73
C TRP A 105 11.26 16.47 5.32
N GLU A 106 11.98 17.01 4.34
CA GLU A 106 11.98 16.57 2.95
C GLU A 106 13.44 16.43 2.50
N LYS A 107 13.78 15.29 1.90
CA LYS A 107 15.12 15.01 1.40
C LYS A 107 15.08 14.59 -0.07
N LYS A 108 15.90 15.24 -0.90
CA LYS A 108 16.20 14.80 -2.27
C LYS A 108 17.29 13.73 -2.22
N PHE A 109 17.16 12.71 -3.03
CA PHE A 109 18.14 11.64 -3.15
C PHE A 109 18.71 11.60 -4.56
N GLU A 110 19.97 11.21 -4.65
CA GLU A 110 20.61 10.89 -5.93
C GLU A 110 19.80 9.79 -6.64
N ASN A 111 19.52 9.97 -7.93
CA ASN A 111 18.67 9.12 -8.76
C ASN A 111 17.20 9.04 -8.30
N GLY A 112 16.75 10.02 -7.51
CA GLY A 112 15.34 10.13 -7.12
C GLY A 112 14.84 9.03 -6.18
N CYS A 113 13.51 8.86 -6.16
CA CYS A 113 12.83 7.92 -5.28
C CYS A 113 11.70 7.20 -6.01
N ASP A 114 11.37 6.00 -5.56
CA ASP A 114 10.19 5.26 -6.00
C ASP A 114 9.41 4.68 -4.80
N ARG A 115 8.65 3.61 -4.99
CA ARG A 115 7.72 3.08 -3.99
C ARG A 115 8.45 2.36 -2.86
N MET A 116 8.57 3.04 -1.73
CA MET A 116 9.25 2.57 -0.53
C MET A 116 8.38 1.68 0.33
N SER A 117 9.02 1.00 1.28
CA SER A 117 8.37 0.29 2.38
C SER A 117 9.05 0.61 3.70
N VAL A 118 8.25 0.76 4.77
CA VAL A 118 8.71 0.94 6.15
C VAL A 118 8.77 -0.42 6.84
N SER A 119 9.79 -0.65 7.66
CA SER A 119 9.91 -1.87 8.44
C SER A 119 8.74 -2.04 9.42
N PRO A 120 8.34 -3.28 9.77
CA PRO A 120 7.26 -3.51 10.73
C PRO A 120 7.48 -2.89 12.10
N ASP A 121 8.73 -2.70 12.52
CA ASP A 121 9.09 -1.98 13.76
C ASP A 121 9.13 -0.45 13.56
N GLY A 122 8.91 0.04 12.36
CA GLY A 122 8.83 1.44 12.01
C GLY A 122 10.15 2.21 11.97
N LYS A 123 11.30 1.53 12.11
CA LYS A 123 12.60 2.20 12.30
C LYS A 123 13.39 2.43 11.03
N THR A 124 13.16 1.62 10.00
CA THR A 124 13.90 1.70 8.74
C THR A 124 12.97 1.80 7.55
N ILE A 125 13.46 2.45 6.50
CA ILE A 125 12.78 2.58 5.20
C ILE A 125 13.70 1.99 4.14
N TYR A 126 13.19 1.10 3.30
CA TYR A 126 13.86 0.74 2.05
C TYR A 126 13.26 1.56 0.92
N LEU A 127 14.08 2.45 0.38
CA LEU A 127 13.71 3.41 -0.66
C LEU A 127 14.42 3.07 -1.96
N PRO A 128 13.69 2.67 -3.03
CA PRO A 128 14.28 2.51 -4.35
C PRO A 128 14.67 3.87 -4.93
N SER A 129 15.74 3.93 -5.70
CA SER A 129 15.96 5.02 -6.65
C SER A 129 14.90 4.96 -7.76
N PHE A 130 14.65 6.08 -8.45
CA PHE A 130 13.66 6.12 -9.52
C PHE A 130 14.19 5.37 -10.76
N GLU A 131 13.71 4.13 -10.95
CA GLU A 131 14.09 3.23 -12.06
C GLU A 131 15.62 3.05 -12.21
N GLY A 132 16.36 3.25 -11.12
CA GLY A 132 17.83 3.22 -11.11
C GLY A 132 18.41 1.88 -10.65
N ASP A 133 19.64 1.93 -10.16
CA ASP A 133 20.44 0.73 -9.87
C ASP A 133 20.30 0.22 -8.45
N ASP A 134 19.76 1.02 -7.53
CA ASP A 134 19.91 0.77 -6.11
C ASP A 134 18.64 1.02 -5.26
N TRP A 135 18.69 0.45 -4.07
CA TRP A 135 17.84 0.77 -2.93
C TRP A 135 18.69 1.37 -1.81
N LYS A 136 18.14 2.40 -1.17
CA LYS A 136 18.70 3.00 0.04
C LYS A 136 17.96 2.49 1.26
N VAL A 137 18.70 2.03 2.26
CA VAL A 137 18.15 1.73 3.59
C VAL A 137 18.32 2.99 4.43
N LEU A 138 17.22 3.53 4.92
CA LEU A 138 17.22 4.80 5.64
C LEU A 138 16.83 4.60 7.10
N ASP A 139 17.37 5.43 7.99
CA ASP A 139 16.75 5.67 9.29
C ASP A 139 15.41 6.39 9.10
N ALA A 140 14.32 5.82 9.61
CA ALA A 140 12.99 6.36 9.39
C ALA A 140 12.79 7.73 10.07
N ARG A 141 13.47 7.99 11.18
CA ARG A 141 13.33 9.24 11.93
C ARG A 141 14.04 10.42 11.24
N THR A 142 15.23 10.17 10.71
CA THR A 142 16.09 11.24 10.17
C THR A 142 16.12 11.26 8.64
N GLY A 143 15.78 10.15 7.98
CA GLY A 143 15.95 9.98 6.54
C GLY A 143 17.43 9.84 6.12
N ASP A 144 18.35 9.57 7.05
CA ASP A 144 19.76 9.36 6.74
C ASP A 144 19.98 7.97 6.14
N VAL A 145 20.90 7.90 5.16
CA VAL A 145 21.25 6.65 4.50
C VAL A 145 22.14 5.81 5.42
N LEU A 146 21.64 4.65 5.81
CA LEU A 146 22.34 3.66 6.63
C LEU A 146 23.10 2.66 5.76
N HIS A 147 22.52 2.26 4.63
CA HIS A 147 23.09 1.28 3.71
C HIS A 147 22.55 1.46 2.28
N LYS A 148 23.26 0.87 1.31
CA LYS A 148 22.89 0.91 -0.10
C LYS A 148 22.98 -0.50 -0.68
N ILE A 149 21.91 -0.96 -1.35
CA ILE A 149 21.84 -2.25 -2.00
C ILE A 149 21.78 -2.03 -3.51
N VAL A 150 22.81 -2.47 -4.21
CA VAL A 150 22.92 -2.32 -5.66
C VAL A 150 22.47 -3.61 -6.35
N THR A 151 21.52 -3.50 -7.25
CA THR A 151 20.96 -4.64 -7.98
C THR A 151 21.09 -4.51 -9.51
N HIS A 152 21.26 -3.29 -10.02
CA HIS A 152 21.26 -2.97 -11.46
C HIS A 152 20.02 -3.46 -12.19
N SER A 153 18.84 -3.41 -11.52
CA SER A 153 17.61 -4.01 -12.03
C SER A 153 16.51 -3.00 -12.40
N GLY A 154 16.79 -1.70 -12.34
CA GLY A 154 15.76 -0.67 -12.51
C GLY A 154 14.82 -0.64 -11.30
N SER A 155 15.33 -0.18 -10.15
CA SER A 155 14.65 -0.24 -8.85
C SER A 155 13.27 0.43 -8.88
N HIS A 156 12.22 -0.25 -8.38
CA HIS A 156 10.85 0.24 -8.48
C HIS A 156 10.02 -0.02 -7.21
N ASN A 157 9.53 -1.23 -6.97
CA ASN A 157 8.70 -1.53 -5.81
C ASN A 157 9.49 -2.23 -4.70
N THR A 158 9.12 -1.92 -3.46
CA THR A 158 9.76 -2.45 -2.27
C THR A 158 8.71 -2.90 -1.27
N LEU A 159 8.83 -4.13 -0.76
CA LEU A 159 7.91 -4.69 0.19
C LEU A 159 8.66 -5.35 1.34
N TYR A 160 8.42 -4.90 2.58
CA TYR A 160 8.89 -5.60 3.78
C TYR A 160 8.06 -6.87 4.02
N GLY A 161 8.73 -7.94 4.35
CA GLY A 161 8.08 -9.11 4.93
C GLY A 161 7.47 -8.77 6.30
N PRO A 162 6.30 -9.36 6.65
CA PRO A 162 5.60 -9.02 7.88
C PRO A 162 6.40 -9.24 9.17
N ASP A 163 7.39 -10.14 9.16
CA ASP A 163 8.29 -10.40 10.29
C ASP A 163 9.52 -9.47 10.33
N GLY A 164 9.68 -8.60 9.34
CA GLY A 164 10.79 -7.66 9.24
C GLY A 164 12.15 -8.26 8.91
N LYS A 165 12.23 -9.58 8.66
CA LYS A 165 13.50 -10.28 8.42
C LYS A 165 13.95 -10.24 6.98
N LYS A 166 13.01 -10.02 6.06
CA LYS A 166 13.27 -9.96 4.62
C LYS A 166 12.63 -8.73 4.01
N VAL A 167 13.24 -8.25 2.94
CA VAL A 167 12.67 -7.25 2.05
C VAL A 167 12.71 -7.78 0.63
N TYR A 168 11.63 -7.57 -0.08
CA TYR A 168 11.41 -7.99 -1.46
C TYR A 168 11.51 -6.78 -2.36
N LEU A 169 12.37 -6.86 -3.37
CA LEU A 169 12.75 -5.76 -4.24
C LEU A 169 12.41 -6.12 -5.70
N GLU A 170 11.51 -5.38 -6.30
CA GLU A 170 11.15 -5.52 -7.70
C GLU A 170 11.84 -4.46 -8.53
N GLY A 171 12.49 -4.88 -9.60
CA GLY A 171 13.15 -4.01 -10.57
C GLY A 171 12.64 -4.24 -11.98
N LEU A 172 12.34 -3.14 -12.67
CA LEU A 172 11.69 -3.11 -13.99
C LEU A 172 12.47 -3.81 -15.11
N HIS A 173 13.77 -4.04 -14.92
CA HIS A 173 14.67 -4.64 -15.91
C HIS A 173 15.10 -6.06 -15.52
N SER A 174 14.37 -6.71 -14.63
CA SER A 174 14.69 -8.05 -14.14
C SER A 174 13.47 -8.97 -14.22
N ASN A 175 13.69 -10.22 -14.56
CA ASN A 175 12.70 -11.28 -14.44
C ASN A 175 12.89 -12.11 -13.14
N TYR A 176 13.56 -11.53 -12.15
CA TYR A 176 13.72 -12.09 -10.82
C TYR A 176 13.26 -11.11 -9.75
N LEU A 177 12.53 -11.60 -8.77
CA LEU A 177 12.28 -10.88 -7.53
C LEU A 177 13.52 -11.02 -6.63
N THR A 178 14.13 -9.92 -6.26
CA THR A 178 15.28 -9.90 -5.34
C THR A 178 14.78 -9.97 -3.90
N VAL A 179 15.39 -10.82 -3.10
CA VAL A 179 15.07 -11.02 -1.67
C VAL A 179 16.30 -10.67 -0.85
N VAL A 180 16.17 -9.72 0.07
CA VAL A 180 17.24 -9.23 0.93
C VAL A 180 16.98 -9.63 2.37
N GLN A 181 17.97 -10.23 3.04
CA GLN A 181 17.92 -10.42 4.49
C GLN A 181 18.23 -9.07 5.18
N THR A 182 17.42 -8.68 6.17
CA THR A 182 17.61 -7.38 6.84
C THR A 182 18.77 -7.38 7.84
N SER A 183 19.20 -8.56 8.28
CA SER A 183 20.27 -8.72 9.28
C SER A 183 21.68 -8.47 8.76
N ASP A 184 21.94 -8.80 7.50
CA ASP A 184 23.27 -8.78 6.89
C ASP A 184 23.31 -8.28 5.45
N TYR A 185 22.13 -7.87 4.92
CA TYR A 185 21.92 -7.44 3.55
C TYR A 185 22.27 -8.48 2.48
N SER A 186 22.38 -9.74 2.84
CA SER A 186 22.59 -10.82 1.87
C SER A 186 21.42 -10.94 0.91
N VAL A 187 21.73 -11.23 -0.36
CA VAL A 187 20.78 -11.21 -1.47
C VAL A 187 20.57 -12.60 -2.02
N SER A 188 19.30 -12.96 -2.21
CA SER A 188 18.86 -14.12 -3.00
C SER A 188 17.82 -13.68 -4.05
N ARG A 189 17.38 -14.60 -4.91
CA ARG A 189 16.45 -14.30 -5.99
C ARG A 189 15.40 -15.38 -6.13
N THR A 190 14.19 -14.99 -6.54
CA THR A 190 13.11 -15.91 -6.91
C THR A 190 12.74 -15.67 -8.38
N GLY A 191 12.62 -16.75 -9.16
CA GLY A 191 12.37 -16.75 -10.60
C GLY A 191 13.19 -17.83 -11.31
N PRO A 192 13.49 -17.73 -12.65
CA PRO A 192 13.04 -16.62 -13.50
C PRO A 192 11.54 -16.66 -13.76
N PHE A 193 10.93 -15.48 -13.80
CA PHE A 193 9.56 -15.30 -14.26
C PHE A 193 9.49 -15.14 -15.78
N PHE A 194 8.28 -15.18 -16.32
CA PHE A 194 8.00 -15.15 -17.75
C PHE A 194 8.67 -13.98 -18.50
N ASN A 195 8.64 -12.80 -17.89
CA ASN A 195 9.24 -11.58 -18.45
C ASN A 195 9.73 -10.69 -17.28
N HIS A 196 10.12 -9.45 -17.58
CA HIS A 196 10.42 -8.46 -16.55
C HIS A 196 9.25 -8.35 -15.57
N ILE A 197 9.57 -8.36 -14.30
CA ILE A 197 8.55 -8.32 -13.26
C ILE A 197 7.99 -6.92 -13.10
N ARG A 198 6.74 -6.88 -12.65
CA ARG A 198 5.96 -5.69 -12.35
C ARG A 198 5.45 -5.79 -10.91
N PRO A 199 4.61 -4.89 -10.43
CA PRO A 199 4.13 -4.96 -9.06
C PRO A 199 3.74 -6.36 -8.62
N PHE A 200 3.99 -6.64 -7.38
CA PHE A 200 3.83 -7.95 -6.78
C PHE A 200 3.26 -7.85 -5.36
N THR A 201 2.82 -8.96 -4.82
CA THR A 201 2.46 -9.13 -3.41
C THR A 201 2.97 -10.47 -2.88
N ILE A 202 2.92 -10.66 -1.57
CA ILE A 202 3.35 -11.89 -0.87
C ILE A 202 2.29 -12.35 0.13
N ASP A 203 2.29 -13.64 0.45
CA ASP A 203 1.53 -14.16 1.57
C ASP A 203 2.19 -13.80 2.92
N SER A 204 1.41 -13.82 4.00
CA SER A 204 1.88 -13.46 5.35
C SER A 204 2.94 -14.41 5.91
N ARG A 205 3.02 -15.64 5.39
CA ARG A 205 4.04 -16.62 5.77
C ARG A 205 5.34 -16.48 5.01
N GLN A 206 5.33 -15.61 3.97
CA GLN A 206 6.47 -15.44 3.08
C GLN A 206 6.89 -16.76 2.41
N GLU A 207 5.90 -17.58 2.07
CA GLU A 207 6.07 -18.84 1.34
C GLU A 207 5.95 -18.59 -0.17
N ARG A 208 5.08 -17.64 -0.57
CA ARG A 208 4.76 -17.35 -1.98
C ARG A 208 4.76 -15.87 -2.29
N CYS A 209 5.20 -15.54 -3.50
CA CYS A 209 4.96 -14.24 -4.13
C CYS A 209 4.07 -14.42 -5.35
N TYR A 210 3.29 -13.38 -5.65
CA TYR A 210 2.41 -13.28 -6.81
C TYR A 210 2.83 -12.05 -7.58
N VAL A 211 3.28 -12.26 -8.83
CA VAL A 211 4.07 -11.28 -9.57
C VAL A 211 3.43 -11.00 -10.91
N ASN A 212 3.16 -9.74 -11.21
CA ASN A 212 2.82 -9.32 -12.55
C ASN A 212 4.06 -9.31 -13.43
N CYS A 213 3.90 -9.56 -14.73
CA CYS A 213 4.99 -9.55 -15.70
C CYS A 213 4.64 -8.69 -16.91
N ASP A 214 5.66 -8.15 -17.57
CA ASP A 214 5.48 -7.49 -18.84
C ASP A 214 4.79 -8.40 -19.84
N SER A 215 3.90 -7.81 -20.64
CA SER A 215 3.15 -8.49 -21.71
C SER A 215 2.15 -9.57 -21.24
N LEU A 216 2.03 -9.82 -19.94
CA LEU A 216 1.11 -10.81 -19.39
C LEU A 216 -0.18 -10.14 -18.87
N LEU A 217 -1.32 -10.50 -19.43
CA LEU A 217 -2.61 -10.28 -18.77
C LEU A 217 -2.87 -11.47 -17.84
N GLY A 218 -2.38 -11.35 -16.62
CA GLY A 218 -2.29 -12.43 -15.67
C GLY A 218 -1.20 -12.18 -14.64
N PHE A 219 -0.75 -13.24 -13.96
CA PHE A 219 0.34 -13.20 -13.00
C PHE A 219 1.03 -14.55 -12.86
N GLU A 220 2.22 -14.53 -12.30
CA GLU A 220 2.96 -15.74 -11.95
C GLU A 220 3.13 -15.89 -10.46
N VAL A 221 3.34 -17.12 -10.00
CA VAL A 221 3.56 -17.46 -8.60
C VAL A 221 4.98 -17.95 -8.41
N GLY A 222 5.70 -17.34 -7.50
CA GLY A 222 7.01 -17.79 -7.05
C GLY A 222 6.94 -18.46 -5.67
N ASP A 223 7.71 -19.52 -5.49
CA ASP A 223 7.98 -20.15 -4.21
C ASP A 223 9.21 -19.45 -3.60
N LEU A 224 9.01 -18.74 -2.50
CA LEU A 224 10.04 -17.94 -1.83
C LEU A 224 11.04 -18.79 -1.02
N HIS A 225 10.74 -20.08 -0.80
CA HIS A 225 11.65 -21.01 -0.14
C HIS A 225 12.64 -21.63 -1.13
N THR A 226 12.11 -22.10 -2.27
CA THR A 226 12.95 -22.72 -3.31
C THR A 226 13.56 -21.72 -4.29
N GLY A 227 13.06 -20.48 -4.31
CA GLY A 227 13.49 -19.43 -5.24
C GLY A 227 13.06 -19.67 -6.68
N ARG A 228 12.00 -20.46 -6.92
CA ARG A 228 11.54 -20.84 -8.28
C ARG A 228 10.13 -20.34 -8.58
N MET A 229 9.89 -19.99 -9.83
CA MET A 229 8.54 -19.85 -10.36
C MET A 229 7.86 -21.22 -10.38
N ILE A 230 6.61 -21.31 -9.90
CA ILE A 230 5.87 -22.55 -9.73
C ILE A 230 4.52 -22.60 -10.43
N ASN A 231 3.97 -21.45 -10.84
CA ASN A 231 2.68 -21.41 -11.52
C ASN A 231 2.56 -20.16 -12.40
N HIS A 232 1.89 -20.32 -13.55
CA HIS A 232 1.54 -19.26 -14.50
C HIS A 232 0.02 -19.19 -14.59
N VAL A 233 -0.57 -18.00 -14.50
CA VAL A 233 -2.02 -17.79 -14.44
C VAL A 233 -2.42 -16.69 -15.43
N ASP A 234 -3.16 -17.08 -16.46
CA ASP A 234 -3.77 -16.15 -17.40
C ASP A 234 -5.17 -15.72 -16.96
N VAL A 235 -5.53 -14.48 -17.27
CA VAL A 235 -6.92 -14.02 -17.21
C VAL A 235 -7.70 -14.66 -18.38
N LYS A 236 -8.83 -15.29 -18.06
CA LYS A 236 -9.69 -15.93 -19.05
C LYS A 236 -10.85 -15.02 -19.45
N GLY A 237 -11.21 -15.06 -20.74
CA GLY A 237 -12.34 -14.32 -21.29
C GLY A 237 -12.06 -12.87 -21.65
N PHE A 238 -10.81 -12.41 -21.50
CA PHE A 238 -10.35 -11.06 -21.83
C PHE A 238 -9.09 -11.12 -22.67
N GLN A 239 -8.84 -10.06 -23.42
CA GLN A 239 -7.64 -9.91 -24.23
C GLN A 239 -6.83 -8.70 -23.76
N PRO A 240 -5.51 -8.79 -23.75
CA PRO A 240 -4.67 -7.63 -23.49
C PRO A 240 -4.85 -6.59 -24.61
N GLY A 241 -4.70 -5.32 -24.24
CA GLY A 241 -4.77 -4.21 -25.19
C GLY A 241 -3.92 -3.04 -24.72
N PRO A 242 -3.94 -1.91 -25.43
CA PRO A 242 -3.12 -0.75 -25.10
C PRO A 242 -3.52 -0.15 -23.74
N VAL A 243 -2.54 0.03 -22.86
CA VAL A 243 -2.71 0.71 -21.58
C VAL A 243 -2.12 2.12 -21.64
N LYS A 244 -2.86 3.10 -21.11
CA LYS A 244 -2.47 4.52 -21.22
C LYS A 244 -1.46 4.92 -20.15
N ARG A 245 -1.50 4.29 -18.96
CA ARG A 245 -0.83 4.77 -17.75
C ARG A 245 0.32 3.89 -17.30
N HIS A 246 0.30 2.62 -17.66
CA HIS A 246 1.25 1.59 -17.19
C HIS A 246 1.83 0.84 -18.39
N GLY A 247 3.06 0.32 -18.25
CA GLY A 247 3.76 -0.37 -19.31
C GLY A 247 3.37 -1.84 -19.49
N CYS A 248 2.39 -2.36 -18.73
CA CYS A 248 2.00 -3.76 -18.75
C CYS A 248 0.47 -3.92 -18.65
N PRO A 249 -0.10 -5.04 -19.17
CA PRO A 249 -1.55 -5.28 -19.11
C PRO A 249 -2.10 -5.37 -17.69
N SER A 250 -1.41 -6.10 -16.82
CA SER A 250 -1.71 -6.22 -15.38
C SER A 250 -0.64 -5.49 -14.58
N HIS A 251 -1.03 -4.42 -13.85
CA HIS A 251 -0.07 -3.66 -13.04
C HIS A 251 -0.31 -3.85 -11.54
N GLY A 252 -1.52 -3.64 -11.03
CA GLY A 252 -1.86 -3.86 -9.62
C GLY A 252 -2.23 -5.30 -9.32
N ILE A 253 -1.75 -5.82 -8.18
CA ILE A 253 -2.10 -7.15 -7.66
C ILE A 253 -2.14 -7.10 -6.14
N ALA A 254 -3.15 -7.71 -5.52
CA ALA A 254 -3.26 -7.79 -4.07
C ALA A 254 -3.87 -9.11 -3.61
N LEU A 255 -3.44 -9.60 -2.45
CA LEU A 255 -4.11 -10.65 -1.68
C LEU A 255 -5.17 -10.04 -0.78
N THR A 256 -6.33 -10.70 -0.67
CA THR A 256 -7.23 -10.41 0.46
C THR A 256 -6.52 -10.67 1.78
N PRO A 257 -6.82 -9.92 2.86
CA PRO A 257 -6.17 -10.13 4.17
C PRO A 257 -6.28 -11.55 4.71
N ASP A 258 -7.35 -12.28 4.37
CA ASP A 258 -7.54 -13.70 4.72
C ASP A 258 -6.83 -14.68 3.77
N GLU A 259 -6.15 -14.18 2.73
CA GLU A 259 -5.41 -14.93 1.72
C GLU A 259 -6.24 -15.97 0.95
N ARG A 260 -7.53 -15.71 0.80
CA ARG A 260 -8.41 -16.58 0.02
C ARG A 260 -8.55 -16.18 -1.43
N GLU A 261 -8.29 -14.92 -1.73
CA GLU A 261 -8.40 -14.40 -3.08
C GLU A 261 -7.20 -13.53 -3.46
N ILE A 262 -6.87 -13.55 -4.76
CA ILE A 262 -6.01 -12.56 -5.42
C ILE A 262 -6.92 -11.71 -6.30
N TRP A 263 -6.72 -10.40 -6.24
CA TRP A 263 -7.37 -9.44 -7.11
C TRP A 263 -6.31 -8.79 -8.00
N LEU A 264 -6.56 -8.81 -9.30
CA LEU A 264 -5.63 -8.39 -10.34
C LEU A 264 -6.21 -7.24 -11.16
N ALA A 265 -5.46 -6.16 -11.31
CA ALA A 265 -5.85 -5.03 -12.16
C ALA A 265 -5.62 -5.33 -13.65
N ASP A 266 -6.62 -5.03 -14.47
CA ASP A 266 -6.56 -5.05 -15.93
C ASP A 266 -6.79 -3.64 -16.45
N GLY A 267 -5.71 -3.01 -16.91
CA GLY A 267 -5.75 -1.61 -17.33
C GLY A 267 -6.56 -1.40 -18.61
N PHE A 268 -6.44 -2.26 -19.61
CA PHE A 268 -7.13 -2.10 -20.89
C PHE A 268 -8.64 -2.34 -20.75
N ASN A 269 -9.03 -3.40 -20.04
CA ASN A 269 -10.43 -3.76 -19.88
C ASN A 269 -11.11 -2.99 -18.74
N GLU A 270 -10.41 -2.08 -18.04
CA GLU A 270 -10.92 -1.28 -16.91
C GLU A 270 -11.62 -2.15 -15.87
N ALA A 271 -10.91 -3.16 -15.37
CA ALA A 271 -11.49 -4.19 -14.53
C ALA A 271 -10.51 -4.70 -13.46
N LEU A 272 -11.09 -5.32 -12.42
CA LEU A 272 -10.38 -6.21 -11.52
C LEU A 272 -10.83 -7.64 -11.75
N HIS A 273 -9.89 -8.56 -11.91
CA HIS A 273 -10.15 -9.99 -11.97
C HIS A 273 -9.90 -10.64 -10.62
N VAL A 274 -10.84 -11.44 -10.16
CA VAL A 274 -10.81 -12.12 -8.87
C VAL A 274 -10.47 -13.58 -9.05
N PHE A 275 -9.46 -14.06 -8.34
CA PHE A 275 -9.01 -15.44 -8.34
C PHE A 275 -9.10 -16.03 -6.94
N ALA A 276 -9.79 -17.15 -6.79
CA ALA A 276 -9.82 -17.91 -5.55
C ALA A 276 -8.54 -18.76 -5.43
N LEU A 277 -7.92 -18.71 -4.26
CA LEU A 277 -6.82 -19.60 -3.85
C LEU A 277 -7.43 -20.82 -3.15
N THR A 278 -7.28 -22.00 -3.74
CA THR A 278 -7.82 -23.24 -3.23
C THR A 278 -6.74 -24.29 -3.03
N ALA A 279 -7.05 -25.35 -2.30
CA ALA A 279 -6.14 -26.49 -2.14
C ALA A 279 -5.79 -27.18 -3.48
N THR A 280 -6.66 -27.06 -4.49
CA THR A 280 -6.48 -27.66 -5.82
C THR A 280 -5.89 -26.71 -6.86
N GLY A 281 -5.60 -25.47 -6.47
CA GLY A 281 -5.00 -24.46 -7.36
C GLY A 281 -5.69 -23.11 -7.35
N ILE A 282 -5.33 -22.28 -8.32
CA ILE A 282 -5.83 -20.89 -8.48
C ILE A 282 -6.91 -20.90 -9.58
N ARG A 283 -8.06 -20.28 -9.29
CA ARG A 283 -9.18 -20.26 -10.21
C ARG A 283 -9.81 -18.87 -10.29
N GLN A 284 -9.93 -18.31 -11.49
CA GLN A 284 -10.70 -17.08 -11.72
C GLN A 284 -12.17 -17.29 -11.35
N THR A 285 -12.71 -16.39 -10.52
CA THR A 285 -14.08 -16.51 -9.97
C THR A 285 -14.99 -15.37 -10.39
N GLY A 286 -14.42 -14.24 -10.82
CA GLY A 286 -15.19 -13.09 -11.22
C GLY A 286 -14.38 -11.98 -11.83
N THR A 287 -15.08 -10.97 -12.30
CA THR A 287 -14.54 -9.72 -12.84
C THR A 287 -15.42 -8.57 -12.37
N ILE A 288 -14.80 -7.49 -11.93
CA ILE A 288 -15.46 -6.28 -11.45
C ILE A 288 -15.07 -5.16 -12.41
N LYS A 289 -16.06 -4.57 -13.09
CA LYS A 289 -15.85 -3.41 -13.95
C LYS A 289 -15.62 -2.18 -13.09
N LEU A 290 -14.70 -1.33 -13.51
CA LEU A 290 -14.33 -0.08 -12.84
C LEU A 290 -14.66 1.13 -13.71
N SER A 291 -14.58 2.31 -13.12
CA SER A 291 -14.86 3.59 -13.78
C SER A 291 -13.77 4.04 -14.74
N ASP A 292 -12.54 3.54 -14.57
CA ASP A 292 -11.36 3.89 -15.39
C ASP A 292 -10.31 2.76 -15.27
N GLN A 293 -9.16 2.94 -15.92
CA GLN A 293 -8.02 2.01 -15.90
C GLN A 293 -7.41 1.87 -14.50
N PRO A 294 -7.50 0.70 -13.84
CA PRO A 294 -6.81 0.48 -12.58
C PRO A 294 -5.32 0.22 -12.82
N GLY A 295 -4.47 0.87 -12.04
CA GLY A 295 -3.03 0.61 -11.99
C GLY A 295 -2.58 0.03 -10.66
N TRP A 296 -3.45 0.02 -9.65
CA TRP A 296 -3.13 -0.46 -8.32
C TRP A 296 -4.36 -0.98 -7.61
N ILE A 297 -4.14 -1.77 -6.56
CA ILE A 297 -5.16 -2.22 -5.63
C ILE A 297 -4.53 -2.54 -4.28
N THR A 298 -5.21 -2.19 -3.21
CA THR A 298 -4.94 -2.65 -1.85
C THR A 298 -6.26 -2.94 -1.12
N PHE A 299 -6.18 -3.45 0.11
CA PHE A 299 -7.35 -3.76 0.92
C PHE A 299 -7.32 -2.98 2.24
N SER A 300 -8.51 -2.69 2.78
CA SER A 300 -8.63 -2.19 4.15
C SER A 300 -8.03 -3.19 5.14
N ILE A 301 -7.62 -2.70 6.30
CA ILE A 301 -6.97 -3.49 7.36
C ILE A 301 -7.85 -4.68 7.78
N ASP A 302 -9.16 -4.47 7.84
CA ASP A 302 -10.17 -5.50 8.18
C ASP A 302 -10.58 -6.39 7.00
N GLY A 303 -10.16 -6.05 5.78
CA GLY A 303 -10.50 -6.76 4.54
C GLY A 303 -11.92 -6.51 4.04
N LYS A 304 -12.64 -5.54 4.61
CA LYS A 304 -13.99 -5.20 4.19
C LYS A 304 -14.05 -4.52 2.83
N TYR A 305 -13.06 -3.69 2.54
CA TYR A 305 -13.00 -2.90 1.31
C TYR A 305 -11.77 -3.23 0.48
N ALA A 306 -11.96 -3.33 -0.82
CA ALA A 306 -10.90 -3.27 -1.82
C ALA A 306 -10.84 -1.84 -2.40
N MET A 307 -9.64 -1.31 -2.55
CA MET A 307 -9.35 0.07 -2.87
C MET A 307 -8.47 0.14 -4.12
N PRO A 308 -9.06 0.04 -5.34
CA PRO A 308 -8.33 0.24 -6.57
C PRO A 308 -7.95 1.71 -6.78
N SER A 309 -6.92 1.94 -7.59
CA SER A 309 -6.40 3.28 -7.90
C SER A 309 -7.38 4.18 -8.65
N THR A 310 -8.48 3.63 -9.15
CA THR A 310 -9.54 4.39 -9.81
C THR A 310 -10.39 5.23 -8.84
N GLY A 311 -10.22 5.05 -7.52
CA GLY A 311 -11.04 5.71 -6.52
C GLY A 311 -12.41 5.05 -6.29
N ASP A 312 -12.72 3.96 -7.00
CA ASP A 312 -13.90 3.12 -6.73
C ASP A 312 -13.66 2.29 -5.46
N MET A 313 -14.44 2.52 -4.41
CA MET A 313 -14.37 1.72 -3.18
C MET A 313 -15.30 0.53 -3.29
N ILE A 314 -14.78 -0.67 -3.13
CA ILE A 314 -15.50 -1.92 -3.39
C ILE A 314 -15.69 -2.70 -2.09
N ASP A 315 -16.93 -3.08 -1.78
CA ASP A 315 -17.20 -4.07 -0.74
C ASP A 315 -16.62 -5.43 -1.17
N ALA A 316 -15.60 -5.90 -0.46
CA ALA A 316 -14.84 -7.09 -0.86
C ALA A 316 -15.67 -8.39 -0.82
N LYS A 317 -16.74 -8.44 -0.02
CA LYS A 317 -17.63 -9.59 0.07
C LYS A 317 -18.63 -9.64 -1.09
N THR A 318 -19.28 -8.52 -1.40
CA THR A 318 -20.31 -8.44 -2.43
C THR A 318 -19.76 -8.17 -3.82
N LYS A 319 -18.48 -7.74 -3.92
CA LYS A 319 -17.79 -7.36 -5.16
C LYS A 319 -18.45 -6.17 -5.87
N LYS A 320 -19.13 -5.31 -5.11
CA LYS A 320 -19.83 -4.12 -5.64
C LYS A 320 -19.12 -2.85 -5.24
N VAL A 321 -19.09 -1.90 -6.16
CA VAL A 321 -18.68 -0.52 -5.86
C VAL A 321 -19.73 0.07 -4.91
N VAL A 322 -19.28 0.59 -3.76
CA VAL A 322 -20.13 1.17 -2.71
C VAL A 322 -19.91 2.67 -2.55
N ALA A 323 -18.79 3.19 -2.99
CA ALA A 323 -18.47 4.61 -3.00
C ALA A 323 -17.45 4.93 -4.09
N THR A 324 -17.33 6.20 -4.42
CA THR A 324 -16.27 6.74 -5.30
C THR A 324 -15.67 7.96 -4.62
N LEU A 325 -14.35 8.02 -4.51
CA LEU A 325 -13.67 9.12 -3.84
C LEU A 325 -13.84 10.43 -4.62
N GLN A 326 -14.22 11.47 -3.90
CA GLN A 326 -14.37 12.83 -4.42
C GLN A 326 -13.66 13.81 -3.48
N ASP A 327 -12.95 14.78 -4.04
CA ASP A 327 -12.28 15.81 -3.26
C ASP A 327 -13.28 16.89 -2.76
N GLU A 328 -12.77 17.94 -2.14
CA GLU A 328 -13.55 19.08 -1.61
C GLU A 328 -14.37 19.82 -2.65
N THR A 329 -14.06 19.66 -3.93
CA THR A 329 -14.79 20.27 -5.06
C THR A 329 -15.83 19.33 -5.67
N GLY A 330 -15.83 18.05 -5.24
CA GLY A 330 -16.63 16.99 -5.84
C GLY A 330 -15.97 16.35 -7.08
N ALA A 331 -14.70 16.68 -7.36
CA ALA A 331 -13.97 16.07 -8.45
C ALA A 331 -13.50 14.66 -8.06
N HIS A 332 -13.50 13.76 -9.04
CA HIS A 332 -13.11 12.35 -8.85
C HIS A 332 -11.62 12.22 -8.49
N VAL A 333 -11.31 11.48 -7.43
CA VAL A 333 -9.95 11.24 -6.95
C VAL A 333 -9.47 9.85 -7.38
N GLN A 334 -8.29 9.79 -8.00
CA GLN A 334 -7.65 8.54 -8.42
C GLN A 334 -6.19 8.55 -8.00
N SER A 335 -5.78 7.56 -7.21
CA SER A 335 -4.40 7.42 -6.75
C SER A 335 -3.99 5.97 -6.61
N GLU A 336 -2.74 5.65 -6.93
CA GLU A 336 -2.09 4.37 -6.59
C GLU A 336 -1.42 4.40 -5.21
N LYS A 337 -1.49 5.51 -4.49
CA LYS A 337 -0.74 5.77 -3.26
C LYS A 337 -1.73 6.05 -2.13
N ILE A 338 -2.27 4.93 -1.63
CA ILE A 338 -3.37 4.88 -0.68
C ILE A 338 -2.94 4.07 0.54
N VAL A 339 -3.23 4.57 1.74
CA VAL A 339 -3.00 3.85 2.99
C VAL A 339 -4.11 4.14 4.00
N GLU A 340 -4.61 3.10 4.66
CA GLU A 340 -5.54 3.23 5.77
C GLU A 340 -4.79 3.40 7.09
N ILE A 341 -5.28 4.30 7.96
CA ILE A 341 -4.77 4.49 9.32
C ILE A 341 -5.95 4.48 10.30
N LEU A 342 -5.83 3.69 11.36
CA LEU A 342 -6.79 3.64 12.45
C LEU A 342 -6.37 4.55 13.59
N PHE A 343 -7.33 5.30 14.12
CA PHE A 343 -7.13 6.22 15.23
C PHE A 343 -8.00 5.85 16.42
N ASP A 344 -7.41 5.91 17.62
CA ASP A 344 -8.11 5.95 18.91
C ASP A 344 -8.13 7.41 19.38
N GLY A 345 -9.25 8.09 19.19
CA GLY A 345 -9.32 9.55 19.30
C GLY A 345 -8.41 10.23 18.27
N GLN A 346 -7.35 10.90 18.73
CA GLN A 346 -6.36 11.56 17.84
C GLN A 346 -5.09 10.73 17.65
N LYS A 347 -4.95 9.61 18.34
CA LYS A 347 -3.74 8.81 18.31
C LYS A 347 -3.81 7.74 17.24
N PRO A 348 -2.86 7.68 16.27
CA PRO A 348 -2.77 6.59 15.32
C PRO A 348 -2.36 5.30 16.05
N VAL A 349 -3.14 4.23 15.87
CA VAL A 349 -2.94 2.95 16.58
C VAL A 349 -2.63 1.79 15.66
N ARG A 350 -2.98 1.89 14.38
CA ARG A 350 -2.68 0.89 13.36
C ARG A 350 -2.61 1.53 11.99
N ALA A 351 -1.71 1.02 11.15
CA ALA A 351 -1.60 1.41 9.75
C ALA A 351 -1.70 0.19 8.83
N GLY A 352 -2.32 0.37 7.69
CA GLY A 352 -2.31 -0.56 6.58
C GLY A 352 -1.02 -0.48 5.77
N ASP A 353 -1.01 -1.15 4.64
CA ASP A 353 0.05 -1.06 3.64
C ASP A 353 -0.54 -0.71 2.26
N GLN A 354 0.33 -0.24 1.37
CA GLN A 354 -0.06 0.08 0.00
C GLN A 354 0.05 -1.11 -0.97
N PHE A 355 0.44 -2.32 -0.51
CA PHE A 355 0.80 -3.44 -1.39
C PHE A 355 -0.19 -4.59 -1.39
N GLY A 356 -1.24 -4.54 -0.56
CA GLY A 356 -2.21 -5.63 -0.44
C GLY A 356 -1.55 -6.94 -0.06
N ILE A 357 -0.74 -6.93 0.99
CA ILE A 357 -0.06 -8.11 1.53
C ILE A 357 -1.07 -9.01 2.23
N GLY A 358 -0.88 -10.33 2.14
CA GLY A 358 -1.61 -11.29 2.97
C GLY A 358 -1.38 -11.05 4.47
N ARG A 359 -2.44 -11.20 5.27
CA ARG A 359 -2.42 -10.93 6.72
C ARG A 359 -2.94 -12.08 7.58
N ARG A 360 -2.89 -13.30 7.04
CA ARG A 360 -3.35 -14.50 7.72
C ARG A 360 -2.35 -14.91 8.81
N GLY A 361 -2.66 -14.61 10.06
CA GLY A 361 -1.83 -14.97 11.21
C GLY A 361 -1.44 -13.80 12.09
N SER A 362 -0.87 -14.08 13.27
CA SER A 362 -0.68 -13.15 14.39
C SER A 362 0.45 -12.10 14.23
N PHE A 363 1.01 -11.92 13.07
CA PHE A 363 2.13 -10.98 12.85
C PHE A 363 1.72 -9.50 12.86
N LEU A 364 0.42 -9.23 12.90
CA LEU A 364 -0.13 -7.87 12.89
C LEU A 364 -0.95 -7.58 14.17
N LYS A 365 -0.45 -8.06 15.33
CA LYS A 365 -1.01 -7.68 16.62
C LYS A 365 -0.44 -6.37 17.11
#